data_b1b9f73484ac70cc3f4a599e2ce9d751
#
_entry.id   b1b9f73484ac70cc3f4a599e2ce9d751
#
_cell.length_a   1.000
_cell.length_b   1.000
_cell.length_c   1.000
_cell.angle_alpha   90.00
_cell.angle_beta   90.00
_cell.angle_gamma   90.00
#
_symmetry.space_group_name_H-M   'P 1'
#
loop_
_entity.id
_entity.type
_entity.pdbx_description
1 polymer ?
#
loop_
_entity_poly.entity_id
_entity_poly.type
_entity_poly.pdbx_seq_one_letter_code
_entity_poly.pdbx_strand_id
1 'polypeptide(L)'
;MIVLGLETSCDETGLALYDSELGLRGQVLYSQIKLHAEYGGVVPELASRDHVRKLIPLMNQLLEQSCVTKQEIDAVAYTRGPGLMGALMTGALFGRTLAFSLNKPAIGVHHMEGHMLAPLLSSQPPEFPFVALLVSGGHTQLMAAHAIGQYELLGESIDDAAGEAFDKVAKMMSLPYPGGPNIAKLALSGDPLAFEFPRPMLHQGLDFSFSGLKTAVSVQLKKLNGENRDADIAASFQEAIVDTLVKKSVKALKQTGLKRLVIAGGVSANLRLREQLETSLAKIKAQVYYAEPALCTDNGAMIAFAGYQRLKAGQHDGLAVTTTPRWPMTELTIPE
;
A
#
# COMPACT_ATOMS: atom_id res chain seq x y z
N MET A 1 25.14 5.85 -4.32
CA MET A 1 24.82 4.59 -3.61
C MET A 1 23.66 3.91 -4.30
N ILE A 2 23.87 2.67 -4.74
CA ILE A 2 22.85 1.87 -5.41
C ILE A 2 22.24 0.87 -4.39
N VAL A 3 20.95 0.99 -4.12
CA VAL A 3 20.21 0.12 -3.20
C VAL A 3 19.28 -0.78 -3.99
N LEU A 4 19.40 -2.09 -3.78
CA LEU A 4 18.45 -3.08 -4.26
C LEU A 4 17.29 -3.19 -3.26
N GLY A 5 16.07 -2.95 -3.71
CA GLY A 5 14.85 -3.17 -2.93
C GLY A 5 14.14 -4.45 -3.31
N LEU A 6 13.66 -5.18 -2.30
CA LEU A 6 12.95 -6.46 -2.43
C LEU A 6 11.61 -6.38 -1.71
N GLU A 7 10.51 -6.48 -2.46
CA GLU A 7 9.14 -6.54 -1.94
C GLU A 7 8.59 -7.96 -2.15
N THR A 8 8.19 -8.61 -1.06
CA THR A 8 7.57 -9.94 -1.07
C THR A 8 6.56 -10.12 0.06
N SER A 9 5.92 -9.04 0.54
CA SER A 9 5.08 -9.14 1.75
C SER A 9 3.77 -9.91 1.57
N CYS A 10 3.25 -9.99 0.33
CA CYS A 10 1.96 -10.62 0.03
C CYS A 10 2.00 -11.45 -1.26
N ASP A 11 1.42 -10.97 -2.34
CA ASP A 11 1.26 -11.70 -3.61
C ASP A 11 1.97 -11.02 -4.80
N GLU A 12 2.73 -9.95 -4.56
CA GLU A 12 3.65 -9.34 -5.52
C GLU A 12 5.11 -9.66 -5.19
N THR A 13 5.88 -10.05 -6.22
CA THR A 13 7.35 -10.12 -6.13
C THR A 13 7.92 -8.93 -6.87
N GLY A 14 8.36 -7.91 -6.14
CA GLY A 14 8.90 -6.66 -6.69
C GLY A 14 10.38 -6.50 -6.39
N LEU A 15 11.18 -6.15 -7.41
CA LEU A 15 12.58 -5.78 -7.25
C LEU A 15 12.84 -4.45 -7.95
N ALA A 16 13.68 -3.61 -7.35
CA ALA A 16 14.10 -2.36 -7.97
C ALA A 16 15.51 -1.95 -7.53
N LEU A 17 16.15 -1.13 -8.36
CA LEU A 17 17.41 -0.47 -8.06
C LEU A 17 17.18 1.03 -7.94
N TYR A 18 17.48 1.59 -6.78
CA TYR A 18 17.48 3.03 -6.53
C TYR A 18 18.90 3.54 -6.36
N ASP A 19 19.25 4.57 -7.12
CA ASP A 19 20.55 5.24 -7.05
C ASP A 19 20.37 6.62 -6.40
N SER A 20 21.21 6.94 -5.42
CA SER A 20 21.17 8.22 -4.70
C SER A 20 21.35 9.45 -5.59
N GLU A 21 21.97 9.32 -6.76
CA GLU A 21 22.28 10.41 -7.68
C GLU A 21 21.31 10.41 -8.91
N LEU A 22 21.00 9.22 -9.42
CA LEU A 22 20.24 9.07 -10.65
C LEU A 22 18.75 8.70 -10.42
N GLY A 23 18.36 8.48 -9.16
CA GLY A 23 17.00 8.06 -8.81
C GLY A 23 16.72 6.59 -9.13
N LEU A 24 15.49 6.28 -9.53
CA LEU A 24 15.07 4.91 -9.87
C LEU A 24 15.73 4.46 -11.19
N ARG A 25 16.63 3.46 -11.11
CA ARG A 25 17.37 2.92 -12.25
C ARG A 25 16.57 1.86 -13.02
N GLY A 26 15.68 1.18 -12.35
CA GLY A 26 14.81 0.15 -12.92
C GLY A 26 13.99 -0.55 -11.87
N GLN A 27 12.89 -1.16 -12.31
CA GLN A 27 12.08 -2.03 -11.48
C GLN A 27 11.46 -3.15 -12.31
N VAL A 28 11.26 -4.28 -11.67
CA VAL A 28 10.55 -5.45 -12.20
C VAL A 28 9.52 -5.90 -11.18
N LEU A 29 8.35 -6.29 -11.66
CA LEU A 29 7.24 -6.72 -10.83
C LEU A 29 6.61 -7.98 -11.45
N TYR A 30 6.37 -8.97 -10.61
CA TYR A 30 5.57 -10.13 -10.94
C TYR A 30 4.42 -10.25 -9.96
N SER A 31 3.19 -10.29 -10.46
CA SER A 31 1.98 -10.44 -9.64
C SER A 31 1.43 -11.86 -9.71
N GLN A 32 1.07 -12.39 -8.56
CA GLN A 32 0.47 -13.71 -8.38
C GLN A 32 -1.07 -13.67 -8.45
N ILE A 33 -1.69 -12.54 -8.82
CA ILE A 33 -3.16 -12.38 -8.90
C ILE A 33 -3.80 -13.55 -9.65
N LYS A 34 -3.23 -13.97 -10.79
CA LYS A 34 -3.77 -15.09 -11.58
C LYS A 34 -3.78 -16.41 -10.80
N LEU A 35 -2.71 -16.66 -10.03
CA LEU A 35 -2.60 -17.85 -9.19
C LEU A 35 -3.67 -17.86 -8.09
N HIS A 36 -3.84 -16.72 -7.44
CA HIS A 36 -4.75 -16.59 -6.29
C HIS A 36 -6.22 -16.40 -6.68
N ALA A 37 -6.51 -15.95 -7.90
CA ALA A 37 -7.88 -15.78 -8.41
C ALA A 37 -8.69 -17.08 -8.36
N GLU A 38 -8.06 -18.24 -8.60
CA GLU A 38 -8.68 -19.57 -8.53
C GLU A 38 -9.20 -19.91 -7.13
N TYR A 39 -8.58 -19.32 -6.09
CA TYR A 39 -8.95 -19.53 -4.68
C TYR A 39 -9.82 -18.41 -4.11
N GLY A 40 -10.07 -17.37 -4.91
CA GLY A 40 -10.85 -16.19 -4.48
C GLY A 40 -10.16 -15.33 -3.43
N GLY A 41 -8.82 -15.34 -3.36
CA GLY A 41 -7.98 -14.57 -2.47
C GLY A 41 -6.61 -15.21 -2.24
N VAL A 42 -5.71 -14.51 -1.57
CA VAL A 42 -4.32 -14.95 -1.38
C VAL A 42 -4.24 -16.20 -0.51
N VAL A 43 -3.50 -17.20 -0.98
CA VAL A 43 -3.15 -18.42 -0.24
C VAL A 43 -1.68 -18.30 0.21
N PRO A 44 -1.40 -18.09 1.52
CA PRO A 44 -0.07 -17.71 2.01
C PRO A 44 1.05 -18.68 1.63
N GLU A 45 0.77 -19.98 1.66
CA GLU A 45 1.78 -21.01 1.31
C GLU A 45 2.13 -20.97 -0.18
N LEU A 46 1.14 -20.79 -1.06
CA LEU A 46 1.39 -20.68 -2.49
C LEU A 46 2.19 -19.42 -2.80
N ALA A 47 1.84 -18.29 -2.15
CA ALA A 47 2.57 -17.04 -2.28
C ALA A 47 4.05 -17.22 -1.96
N SER A 48 4.36 -17.81 -0.81
CA SER A 48 5.74 -18.05 -0.37
C SER A 48 6.54 -18.89 -1.35
N ARG A 49 5.94 -19.98 -1.87
CA ARG A 49 6.58 -20.87 -2.84
C ARG A 49 6.85 -20.19 -4.17
N ASP A 50 5.93 -19.33 -4.61
CA ASP A 50 6.09 -18.64 -5.89
C ASP A 50 7.14 -17.53 -5.81
N HIS A 51 7.26 -16.82 -4.70
CA HIS A 51 8.36 -15.89 -4.46
C HIS A 51 9.73 -16.56 -4.62
N VAL A 52 9.91 -17.77 -4.04
CA VAL A 52 11.17 -18.53 -4.21
C VAL A 52 11.51 -18.78 -5.68
N ARG A 53 10.50 -19.07 -6.50
CA ARG A 53 10.69 -19.33 -7.94
C ARG A 53 11.00 -18.07 -8.74
N LYS A 54 10.50 -16.91 -8.30
CA LYS A 54 10.53 -15.65 -9.07
C LYS A 54 11.71 -14.76 -8.75
N LEU A 55 12.23 -14.76 -7.53
CA LEU A 55 13.28 -13.83 -7.09
C LEU A 55 14.53 -13.86 -7.97
N ILE A 56 15.10 -15.03 -8.27
CA ILE A 56 16.32 -15.11 -9.09
C ILE A 56 16.09 -14.69 -10.55
N PRO A 57 15.05 -15.19 -11.26
CA PRO A 57 14.73 -14.70 -12.61
C PRO A 57 14.51 -13.18 -12.68
N LEU A 58 13.73 -12.63 -11.74
CA LEU A 58 13.47 -11.19 -11.70
C LEU A 58 14.73 -10.38 -11.38
N MET A 59 15.60 -10.87 -10.49
CA MET A 59 16.88 -10.22 -10.21
C MET A 59 17.76 -10.15 -11.47
N ASN A 60 17.88 -11.23 -12.22
CA ASN A 60 18.66 -11.24 -13.46
C ASN A 60 18.05 -10.28 -14.49
N GLN A 61 16.73 -10.29 -14.66
CA GLN A 61 16.02 -9.36 -15.53
C GLN A 61 16.26 -7.89 -15.14
N LEU A 62 16.18 -7.57 -13.85
CA LEU A 62 16.41 -6.21 -13.35
C LEU A 62 17.83 -5.72 -13.65
N LEU A 63 18.83 -6.54 -13.38
CA LEU A 63 20.24 -6.21 -13.61
C LEU A 63 20.52 -5.97 -15.11
N GLU A 64 19.99 -6.83 -15.98
CA GLU A 64 20.12 -6.69 -17.43
C GLU A 64 19.45 -5.40 -17.94
N GLN A 65 18.19 -5.15 -17.55
CA GLN A 65 17.46 -3.95 -17.97
C GLN A 65 18.07 -2.64 -17.46
N SER A 66 18.67 -2.67 -16.26
CA SER A 66 19.28 -1.49 -15.64
C SER A 66 20.72 -1.27 -16.04
N CYS A 67 21.34 -2.22 -16.78
CA CYS A 67 22.77 -2.24 -17.08
C CYS A 67 23.64 -2.09 -15.81
N VAL A 68 23.25 -2.75 -14.73
CA VAL A 68 23.96 -2.75 -13.44
C VAL A 68 24.40 -4.17 -13.10
N THR A 69 25.63 -4.33 -12.65
CA THR A 69 26.17 -5.61 -12.18
C THR A 69 25.87 -5.83 -10.69
N LYS A 70 25.91 -7.06 -10.22
CA LYS A 70 25.71 -7.39 -8.79
C LYS A 70 26.73 -6.67 -7.89
N GLN A 71 27.95 -6.49 -8.38
CA GLN A 71 29.06 -5.86 -7.65
C GLN A 71 28.86 -4.36 -7.43
N GLU A 72 28.08 -3.70 -8.28
CA GLU A 72 27.75 -2.28 -8.16
C GLU A 72 26.65 -2.00 -7.13
N ILE A 73 25.97 -3.04 -6.62
CA ILE A 73 24.99 -2.89 -5.55
C ILE A 73 25.73 -2.57 -4.26
N ASP A 74 25.40 -1.44 -3.64
CA ASP A 74 26.01 -0.98 -2.40
C ASP A 74 25.30 -1.45 -1.14
N ALA A 75 23.99 -1.72 -1.24
CA ALA A 75 23.19 -2.19 -0.11
C ALA A 75 21.92 -2.93 -0.60
N VAL A 76 21.32 -3.73 0.30
CA VAL A 76 20.07 -4.45 0.04
C VAL A 76 19.03 -4.05 1.07
N ALA A 77 17.87 -3.59 0.61
CA ALA A 77 16.68 -3.35 1.41
C ALA A 77 15.64 -4.44 1.12
N TYR A 78 15.00 -4.98 2.13
CA TYR A 78 13.96 -6.00 1.97
C TYR A 78 12.79 -5.72 2.90
N THR A 79 11.59 -6.11 2.50
CA THR A 79 10.41 -5.97 3.36
C THR A 79 10.51 -6.94 4.53
N ARG A 80 10.64 -6.37 5.74
CA ARG A 80 10.69 -7.12 6.99
C ARG A 80 9.30 -7.40 7.57
N GLY A 81 8.34 -6.54 7.26
CA GLY A 81 6.96 -6.57 7.72
C GLY A 81 6.26 -5.22 7.56
N PRO A 82 4.95 -5.15 7.86
CA PRO A 82 4.03 -6.29 8.04
C PRO A 82 3.79 -7.08 6.75
N GLY A 83 3.17 -8.28 6.89
CA GLY A 83 2.84 -9.14 5.74
C GLY A 83 2.70 -10.63 6.11
N LEU A 84 2.64 -11.48 5.10
CA LEU A 84 2.54 -12.92 5.26
C LEU A 84 3.90 -13.50 5.68
N MET A 85 3.96 -14.22 6.81
CA MET A 85 5.20 -14.72 7.41
C MET A 85 6.13 -15.42 6.40
N GLY A 86 5.62 -16.40 5.65
CA GLY A 86 6.44 -17.16 4.70
C GLY A 86 6.91 -16.33 3.50
N ALA A 87 6.09 -15.42 3.02
CA ALA A 87 6.41 -14.50 1.94
C ALA A 87 7.52 -13.50 2.38
N LEU A 88 7.36 -12.86 3.54
CA LEU A 88 8.38 -12.00 4.15
C LEU A 88 9.70 -12.74 4.36
N MET A 89 9.64 -13.96 4.92
CA MET A 89 10.84 -14.76 5.17
C MET A 89 11.61 -15.08 3.88
N THR A 90 10.90 -15.33 2.78
CA THR A 90 11.52 -15.61 1.47
C THR A 90 12.34 -14.40 0.98
N GLY A 91 11.76 -13.21 0.98
CA GLY A 91 12.48 -11.99 0.57
C GLY A 91 13.62 -11.63 1.52
N ALA A 92 13.39 -11.74 2.83
CA ALA A 92 14.39 -11.45 3.85
C ALA A 92 15.61 -12.39 3.75
N LEU A 93 15.39 -13.70 3.61
CA LEU A 93 16.48 -14.67 3.44
C LEU A 93 17.25 -14.43 2.15
N PHE A 94 16.56 -14.21 1.04
CA PHE A 94 17.18 -13.90 -0.24
C PHE A 94 18.04 -12.62 -0.14
N GLY A 95 17.45 -11.53 0.33
CA GLY A 95 18.13 -10.23 0.44
C GLY A 95 19.34 -10.26 1.38
N ARG A 96 19.20 -10.88 2.54
CA ARG A 96 20.29 -11.03 3.51
C ARG A 96 21.43 -11.91 2.99
N THR A 97 21.10 -13.03 2.35
CA THR A 97 22.10 -13.92 1.77
C THR A 97 22.87 -13.23 0.64
N LEU A 98 22.16 -12.48 -0.22
CA LEU A 98 22.79 -11.70 -1.28
C LEU A 98 23.72 -10.63 -0.70
N ALA A 99 23.26 -9.82 0.26
CA ALA A 99 24.06 -8.79 0.91
C ALA A 99 25.32 -9.39 1.57
N PHE A 100 25.17 -10.51 2.28
CA PHE A 100 26.29 -11.23 2.89
C PHE A 100 27.29 -11.70 1.83
N SER A 101 26.84 -12.28 0.73
CA SER A 101 27.70 -12.78 -0.35
C SER A 101 28.48 -11.65 -1.04
N LEU A 102 27.93 -10.44 -1.07
CA LEU A 102 28.55 -9.25 -1.66
C LEU A 102 29.36 -8.44 -0.64
N ASN A 103 29.38 -8.84 0.63
CA ASN A 103 29.94 -8.06 1.75
C ASN A 103 29.39 -6.65 1.83
N LYS A 104 28.07 -6.50 1.70
CA LYS A 104 27.33 -5.23 1.71
C LYS A 104 26.33 -5.20 2.87
N PRO A 105 25.97 -4.00 3.37
CA PRO A 105 24.92 -3.85 4.39
C PRO A 105 23.55 -4.27 3.85
N ALA A 106 22.68 -4.68 4.76
CA ALA A 106 21.28 -4.90 4.46
C ALA A 106 20.38 -4.29 5.54
N ILE A 107 19.15 -3.95 5.17
CA ILE A 107 18.17 -3.38 6.08
C ILE A 107 16.77 -3.92 5.80
N GLY A 108 16.06 -4.28 6.88
CA GLY A 108 14.64 -4.61 6.83
C GLY A 108 13.78 -3.36 6.89
N VAL A 109 12.94 -3.18 5.89
CA VAL A 109 12.07 -2.01 5.73
C VAL A 109 10.64 -2.35 6.14
N HIS A 110 9.96 -1.39 6.73
CA HIS A 110 8.54 -1.51 7.02
C HIS A 110 7.73 -1.27 5.72
N HIS A 111 6.89 -2.25 5.34
CA HIS A 111 6.10 -2.22 4.11
C HIS A 111 5.27 -0.93 3.95
N MET A 112 4.53 -0.54 4.99
CA MET A 112 3.70 0.67 4.95
C MET A 112 4.51 1.97 4.95
N GLU A 113 5.73 1.97 5.50
CA GLU A 113 6.67 3.09 5.35
C GLU A 113 7.11 3.22 3.90
N GLY A 114 7.40 2.09 3.22
CA GLY A 114 7.68 2.09 1.79
C GLY A 114 6.57 2.78 1.00
N HIS A 115 5.33 2.39 1.21
CA HIS A 115 4.17 3.03 0.58
C HIS A 115 4.07 4.53 0.90
N MET A 116 4.22 4.91 2.17
CA MET A 116 4.12 6.31 2.61
C MET A 116 5.20 7.19 1.98
N LEU A 117 6.39 6.66 1.77
CA LEU A 117 7.52 7.37 1.19
C LEU A 117 7.54 7.32 -0.35
N ALA A 118 6.78 6.43 -1.00
CA ALA A 118 6.73 6.32 -2.46
C ALA A 118 6.41 7.64 -3.19
N PRO A 119 5.51 8.52 -2.71
CA PRO A 119 5.28 9.82 -3.33
C PRO A 119 6.48 10.77 -3.32
N LEU A 120 7.49 10.54 -2.46
CA LEU A 120 8.74 11.31 -2.49
C LEU A 120 9.63 10.97 -3.71
N LEU A 121 9.32 9.89 -4.44
CA LEU A 121 9.97 9.54 -5.71
C LEU A 121 9.38 10.32 -6.90
N SER A 122 8.31 11.09 -6.73
CA SER A 122 7.68 11.87 -7.79
C SER A 122 8.51 13.10 -8.16
N SER A 123 8.20 13.70 -9.32
CA SER A 123 8.82 14.94 -9.78
C SER A 123 8.50 16.16 -8.90
N GLN A 124 7.42 16.09 -8.12
CA GLN A 124 7.01 17.12 -7.16
C GLN A 124 6.75 16.44 -5.79
N PRO A 125 7.82 16.10 -5.07
CA PRO A 125 7.68 15.36 -3.82
C PRO A 125 7.04 16.22 -2.72
N PRO A 126 6.22 15.62 -1.84
CA PRO A 126 5.77 16.32 -0.64
C PRO A 126 6.94 16.57 0.31
N GLU A 127 6.92 17.71 0.99
CA GLU A 127 7.84 17.99 2.09
C GLU A 127 7.20 17.59 3.43
N PHE A 128 8.02 17.11 4.36
CA PHE A 128 7.59 16.94 5.75
C PHE A 128 7.32 18.29 6.44
N PRO A 129 6.43 18.38 7.44
CA PRO A 129 5.50 17.31 7.85
C PRO A 129 4.27 17.23 6.94
N PHE A 130 3.64 16.05 6.92
CA PHE A 130 2.38 15.82 6.19
C PHE A 130 1.49 14.79 6.93
N VAL A 131 0.19 14.79 6.60
CA VAL A 131 -0.71 13.69 6.96
C VAL A 131 -0.65 12.62 5.88
N ALA A 132 -0.53 11.35 6.24
CA ALA A 132 -0.60 10.23 5.31
C ALA A 132 -1.90 9.44 5.52
N LEU A 133 -2.65 9.19 4.44
CA LEU A 133 -3.72 8.20 4.38
C LEU A 133 -3.15 6.93 3.72
N LEU A 134 -2.86 5.93 4.53
CA LEU A 134 -2.41 4.62 4.08
C LEU A 134 -3.62 3.72 3.89
N VAL A 135 -3.94 3.35 2.65
CA VAL A 135 -5.17 2.64 2.33
C VAL A 135 -4.92 1.52 1.32
N SER A 136 -4.90 0.28 1.81
CA SER A 136 -4.58 -0.93 1.07
C SER A 136 -5.60 -2.04 1.33
N GLY A 137 -5.32 -3.24 0.82
CA GLY A 137 -6.10 -4.45 1.11
C GLY A 137 -6.10 -4.83 2.58
N GLY A 138 -5.00 -4.61 3.30
CA GLY A 138 -4.84 -5.00 4.70
C GLY A 138 -4.86 -3.85 5.71
N HIS A 139 -4.71 -2.59 5.27
CA HIS A 139 -4.54 -1.45 6.17
C HIS A 139 -5.41 -0.26 5.76
N THR A 140 -5.93 0.45 6.77
CA THR A 140 -6.52 1.78 6.61
C THR A 140 -6.12 2.59 7.83
N GLN A 141 -5.16 3.51 7.64
CA GLN A 141 -4.56 4.30 8.72
C GLN A 141 -4.38 5.75 8.29
N LEU A 142 -4.58 6.67 9.22
CA LEU A 142 -4.18 8.07 9.14
C LEU A 142 -2.97 8.28 10.06
N MET A 143 -1.89 8.78 9.50
CA MET A 143 -0.65 9.05 10.21
C MET A 143 -0.26 10.52 10.07
N ALA A 144 0.32 11.13 11.09
CA ALA A 144 1.11 12.34 10.93
C ALA A 144 2.58 11.93 10.79
N ALA A 145 3.19 12.33 9.68
CA ALA A 145 4.59 12.09 9.39
C ALA A 145 5.38 13.39 9.57
N HIS A 146 6.22 13.45 10.58
CA HIS A 146 7.03 14.64 10.91
C HIS A 146 8.41 14.60 10.24
N ALA A 147 8.98 13.42 10.16
CA ALA A 147 10.22 13.09 9.47
C ALA A 147 10.24 11.58 9.21
N ILE A 148 11.28 11.08 8.53
CA ILE A 148 11.47 9.64 8.32
C ILE A 148 11.65 8.95 9.67
N GLY A 149 10.86 7.91 9.93
CA GLY A 149 10.85 7.19 11.20
C GLY A 149 10.13 7.91 12.35
N GLN A 150 9.60 9.12 12.15
CA GLN A 150 8.85 9.88 13.15
C GLN A 150 7.38 9.99 12.74
N TYR A 151 6.61 8.98 13.14
CA TYR A 151 5.23 8.80 12.74
C TYR A 151 4.30 8.73 13.94
N GLU A 152 3.19 9.45 13.88
CA GLU A 152 2.13 9.45 14.89
C GLU A 152 0.86 8.85 14.27
N LEU A 153 0.28 7.84 14.92
CA LEU A 153 -1.01 7.27 14.51
C LEU A 153 -2.13 8.21 14.94
N LEU A 154 -2.87 8.74 13.97
CA LEU A 154 -4.01 9.62 14.22
C LEU A 154 -5.33 8.85 14.29
N GLY A 155 -5.44 7.75 13.57
CA GLY A 155 -6.58 6.85 13.56
C GLY A 155 -6.38 5.70 12.59
N GLU A 156 -7.08 4.59 12.83
CA GLU A 156 -7.00 3.38 12.01
C GLU A 156 -8.36 2.67 11.91
N SER A 157 -8.46 1.67 11.04
CA SER A 157 -9.66 0.84 11.01
C SER A 157 -9.67 -0.12 12.19
N ILE A 158 -10.79 -0.12 12.91
CA ILE A 158 -11.01 -1.02 14.07
C ILE A 158 -11.52 -2.41 13.65
N ASP A 159 -11.85 -2.57 12.37
CA ASP A 159 -12.37 -3.83 11.82
C ASP A 159 -11.78 -4.08 10.42
N ASP A 160 -12.60 -4.21 9.36
CA ASP A 160 -12.10 -4.43 7.99
C ASP A 160 -11.32 -3.21 7.49
N ALA A 161 -10.24 -3.42 6.73
CA ALA A 161 -9.62 -2.36 5.94
C ALA A 161 -10.51 -1.98 4.75
N ALA A 162 -10.34 -0.77 4.21
CA ALA A 162 -11.15 -0.30 3.08
C ALA A 162 -11.00 -1.21 1.84
N GLY A 163 -9.77 -1.62 1.50
CA GLY A 163 -9.54 -2.53 0.38
C GLY A 163 -10.14 -3.92 0.62
N GLU A 164 -10.03 -4.44 1.85
CA GLU A 164 -10.69 -5.69 2.25
C GLU A 164 -12.21 -5.60 2.12
N ALA A 165 -12.81 -4.45 2.45
CA ALA A 165 -14.24 -4.23 2.26
C ALA A 165 -14.63 -4.25 0.77
N PHE A 166 -13.80 -3.67 -0.12
CA PHE A 166 -13.97 -3.77 -1.58
C PHE A 166 -13.92 -5.22 -2.05
N ASP A 167 -12.94 -6.00 -1.64
CA ASP A 167 -12.78 -7.39 -2.06
C ASP A 167 -13.93 -8.28 -1.57
N LYS A 168 -14.36 -8.09 -0.33
CA LYS A 168 -15.49 -8.84 0.26
C LYS A 168 -16.81 -8.52 -0.44
N VAL A 169 -17.06 -7.23 -0.76
CA VAL A 169 -18.28 -6.83 -1.48
C VAL A 169 -18.24 -7.31 -2.93
N ALA A 170 -17.10 -7.21 -3.62
CA ALA A 170 -16.92 -7.76 -4.95
C ALA A 170 -17.26 -9.26 -5.00
N LYS A 171 -16.76 -10.03 -4.03
CA LYS A 171 -17.07 -11.46 -3.90
C LYS A 171 -18.56 -11.71 -3.70
N MET A 172 -19.27 -10.90 -2.90
CA MET A 172 -20.73 -11.01 -2.73
C MET A 172 -21.48 -10.73 -4.03
N MET A 173 -20.93 -9.85 -4.89
CA MET A 173 -21.47 -9.51 -6.21
C MET A 173 -20.99 -10.45 -7.32
N SER A 174 -20.28 -11.54 -6.98
CA SER A 174 -19.68 -12.47 -7.95
C SER A 174 -18.71 -11.81 -8.94
N LEU A 175 -18.09 -10.70 -8.53
CA LEU A 175 -17.03 -10.04 -9.31
C LEU A 175 -15.68 -10.73 -9.07
N PRO A 176 -14.79 -10.71 -10.09
CA PRO A 176 -13.47 -11.35 -9.95
C PRO A 176 -12.54 -10.60 -8.96
N TYR A 177 -11.53 -11.31 -8.48
CA TYR A 177 -10.42 -10.75 -7.68
C TYR A 177 -9.36 -10.09 -8.61
N PRO A 178 -8.77 -8.94 -8.23
CA PRO A 178 -9.05 -8.13 -7.04
C PRO A 178 -10.35 -7.32 -7.16
N GLY A 179 -11.09 -7.19 -6.06
CA GLY A 179 -12.43 -6.61 -6.04
C GLY A 179 -12.47 -5.11 -6.29
N GLY A 180 -11.51 -4.36 -5.74
CA GLY A 180 -11.50 -2.90 -5.82
C GLY A 180 -11.61 -2.34 -7.24
N PRO A 181 -10.74 -2.72 -8.19
CA PRO A 181 -10.81 -2.27 -9.58
C PRO A 181 -12.12 -2.67 -10.28
N ASN A 182 -12.65 -3.88 -9.98
CA ASN A 182 -13.89 -4.37 -10.59
C ASN A 182 -15.11 -3.61 -10.10
N ILE A 183 -15.20 -3.30 -8.79
CA ILE A 183 -16.23 -2.43 -8.24
C ILE A 183 -16.13 -1.02 -8.81
N ALA A 184 -14.92 -0.45 -8.86
CA ALA A 184 -14.73 0.89 -9.41
C ALA A 184 -15.16 0.99 -10.88
N LYS A 185 -14.84 -0.02 -11.68
CA LYS A 185 -15.28 -0.11 -13.08
C LYS A 185 -16.80 -0.21 -13.20
N LEU A 186 -17.44 -1.06 -12.40
CA LEU A 186 -18.89 -1.24 -12.43
C LEU A 186 -19.62 0.02 -11.95
N ALA A 187 -19.09 0.72 -10.95
CA ALA A 187 -19.62 1.95 -10.40
C ALA A 187 -19.71 3.10 -11.40
N LEU A 188 -18.91 3.08 -12.50
CA LEU A 188 -18.96 4.13 -13.54
C LEU A 188 -20.32 4.25 -14.23
N SER A 189 -21.09 3.17 -14.27
CA SER A 189 -22.43 3.13 -14.91
C SER A 189 -23.58 3.18 -13.91
N GLY A 190 -23.30 3.31 -12.61
CA GLY A 190 -24.30 3.34 -11.54
C GLY A 190 -24.54 4.73 -10.96
N ASP A 191 -25.66 4.87 -10.26
CA ASP A 191 -25.98 6.09 -9.50
C ASP A 191 -25.43 5.96 -8.06
N PRO A 192 -24.49 6.84 -7.63
CA PRO A 192 -23.91 6.82 -6.28
C PRO A 192 -24.91 7.19 -5.17
N LEU A 193 -26.09 7.72 -5.53
CA LEU A 193 -27.17 8.10 -4.61
C LEU A 193 -28.34 7.13 -4.62
N ALA A 194 -28.28 6.06 -5.41
CA ALA A 194 -29.37 5.06 -5.53
C ALA A 194 -29.66 4.32 -4.23
N PHE A 195 -28.63 4.10 -3.39
CA PHE A 195 -28.73 3.45 -2.10
C PHE A 195 -28.03 4.24 -1.00
N GLU A 196 -28.74 4.48 0.10
CA GLU A 196 -28.16 5.12 1.28
C GLU A 196 -27.47 4.08 2.18
N PHE A 197 -26.19 3.83 1.91
CA PHE A 197 -25.38 2.95 2.75
C PHE A 197 -24.82 3.70 3.98
N PRO A 198 -24.64 3.02 5.13
CA PRO A 198 -24.11 3.63 6.32
C PRO A 198 -22.63 4.04 6.15
N ARG A 199 -22.21 5.06 6.88
CA ARG A 199 -20.82 5.47 7.07
C ARG A 199 -20.47 5.31 8.56
N PRO A 200 -20.13 4.10 8.99
CA PRO A 200 -19.87 3.87 10.41
C PRO A 200 -18.77 4.80 10.92
N MET A 201 -18.89 5.24 12.17
CA MET A 201 -17.94 6.11 12.84
C MET A 201 -17.61 7.45 12.15
N LEU A 202 -18.30 7.86 11.11
CA LEU A 202 -17.98 9.08 10.33
C LEU A 202 -17.78 10.31 11.20
N HIS A 203 -18.58 10.47 12.26
CA HIS A 203 -18.55 11.62 13.17
C HIS A 203 -17.72 11.39 14.43
N GLN A 204 -17.21 10.17 14.65
CA GLN A 204 -16.44 9.79 15.83
C GLN A 204 -14.95 9.76 15.54
N GLY A 205 -14.14 10.56 16.27
CA GLY A 205 -12.68 10.52 16.16
C GLY A 205 -12.11 10.48 14.73
N LEU A 206 -10.98 9.82 14.56
CA LEU A 206 -10.33 9.59 13.27
C LEU A 206 -10.29 8.10 12.86
N ASP A 207 -10.73 7.20 13.73
CA ASP A 207 -10.80 5.77 13.43
C ASP A 207 -11.87 5.45 12.39
N PHE A 208 -11.67 4.36 11.66
CA PHE A 208 -12.57 3.88 10.62
C PHE A 208 -13.26 2.59 11.02
N SER A 209 -14.39 2.31 10.37
CA SER A 209 -15.07 1.02 10.42
C SER A 209 -15.79 0.79 9.09
N PHE A 210 -15.63 -0.40 8.51
CA PHE A 210 -16.24 -0.79 7.24
C PHE A 210 -17.07 -2.07 7.33
N SER A 211 -17.01 -2.83 8.43
CA SER A 211 -17.75 -4.09 8.56
C SER A 211 -19.27 -3.89 8.52
N GLY A 212 -19.78 -2.82 9.11
CA GLY A 212 -21.21 -2.46 9.06
C GLY A 212 -21.68 -2.10 7.66
N LEU A 213 -20.85 -1.44 6.87
CA LEU A 213 -21.13 -1.12 5.47
C LEU A 213 -21.25 -2.40 4.61
N LYS A 214 -20.32 -3.33 4.75
CA LYS A 214 -20.37 -4.64 4.09
C LYS A 214 -21.68 -5.39 4.40
N THR A 215 -22.09 -5.39 5.66
CA THR A 215 -23.33 -6.03 6.10
C THR A 215 -24.55 -5.38 5.44
N ALA A 216 -24.59 -4.05 5.35
CA ALA A 216 -25.66 -3.31 4.70
C ALA A 216 -25.78 -3.66 3.20
N VAL A 217 -24.63 -3.79 2.49
CA VAL A 217 -24.62 -4.24 1.10
C VAL A 217 -25.18 -5.66 0.96
N SER A 218 -24.77 -6.59 1.82
CA SER A 218 -25.28 -7.97 1.82
C SER A 218 -26.80 -8.03 2.01
N VAL A 219 -27.33 -7.21 2.91
CA VAL A 219 -28.79 -7.10 3.13
C VAL A 219 -29.49 -6.53 1.90
N GLN A 220 -28.92 -5.51 1.27
CA GLN A 220 -29.50 -4.87 0.08
C GLN A 220 -29.52 -5.81 -1.13
N LEU A 221 -28.44 -6.55 -1.37
CA LEU A 221 -28.39 -7.59 -2.43
C LEU A 221 -29.49 -8.63 -2.27
N LYS A 222 -29.75 -9.08 -1.04
CA LYS A 222 -30.85 -10.03 -0.76
C LYS A 222 -32.25 -9.43 -1.02
N LYS A 223 -32.45 -8.14 -0.71
CA LYS A 223 -33.70 -7.43 -0.93
C LYS A 223 -34.04 -7.27 -2.41
N LEU A 224 -33.04 -7.08 -3.25
CA LEU A 224 -33.20 -6.90 -4.70
C LEU A 224 -33.65 -8.18 -5.41
N ASN A 225 -33.51 -9.34 -4.78
CA ASN A 225 -34.06 -10.64 -5.27
C ASN A 225 -33.80 -10.90 -6.76
N GLY A 226 -32.60 -10.55 -7.26
CA GLY A 226 -32.20 -10.73 -8.66
C GLY A 226 -32.47 -9.55 -9.59
N GLU A 227 -33.00 -8.42 -9.11
CA GLU A 227 -33.03 -7.19 -9.89
C GLU A 227 -31.62 -6.74 -10.24
N ASN A 228 -31.39 -6.43 -11.52
CA ASN A 228 -30.06 -5.97 -12.00
C ASN A 228 -29.82 -4.51 -11.61
N ARG A 229 -29.38 -4.28 -10.38
CA ARG A 229 -28.97 -2.99 -9.82
C ARG A 229 -27.51 -2.99 -9.35
N ASP A 230 -26.70 -3.89 -9.90
CA ASP A 230 -25.31 -4.11 -9.45
C ASP A 230 -24.44 -2.85 -9.62
N ALA A 231 -24.63 -2.10 -10.71
CA ALA A 231 -23.90 -0.86 -10.93
C ALA A 231 -24.23 0.21 -9.87
N ASP A 232 -25.50 0.33 -9.50
CA ASP A 232 -25.96 1.29 -8.47
C ASP A 232 -25.43 0.89 -7.08
N ILE A 233 -25.43 -0.42 -6.77
CA ILE A 233 -24.83 -0.93 -5.53
C ILE A 233 -23.34 -0.61 -5.48
N ALA A 234 -22.62 -0.90 -6.57
CA ALA A 234 -21.18 -0.63 -6.66
C ALA A 234 -20.88 0.86 -6.50
N ALA A 235 -21.64 1.74 -7.16
CA ALA A 235 -21.49 3.17 -7.10
C ALA A 235 -21.79 3.71 -5.69
N SER A 236 -22.91 3.34 -5.10
CA SER A 236 -23.31 3.78 -3.76
C SER A 236 -22.39 3.25 -2.66
N PHE A 237 -21.89 2.02 -2.79
CA PHE A 237 -20.91 1.43 -1.89
C PHE A 237 -19.57 2.14 -1.97
N GLN A 238 -19.05 2.35 -3.19
CA GLN A 238 -17.81 3.11 -3.41
C GLN A 238 -17.91 4.51 -2.82
N GLU A 239 -19.04 5.21 -3.06
CA GLU A 239 -19.26 6.56 -2.52
C GLU A 239 -19.27 6.59 -0.99
N ALA A 240 -19.80 5.56 -0.32
CA ALA A 240 -19.80 5.47 1.14
C ALA A 240 -18.38 5.33 1.72
N ILE A 241 -17.50 4.53 1.07
CA ILE A 241 -16.10 4.41 1.46
C ILE A 241 -15.35 5.71 1.19
N VAL A 242 -15.47 6.25 -0.02
CA VAL A 242 -14.79 7.49 -0.44
C VAL A 242 -15.17 8.65 0.47
N ASP A 243 -16.45 8.84 0.75
CA ASP A 243 -16.96 9.88 1.65
C ASP A 243 -16.34 9.77 3.05
N THR A 244 -16.23 8.54 3.57
CA THR A 244 -15.61 8.29 4.88
C THR A 244 -14.11 8.62 4.88
N LEU A 245 -13.36 8.15 3.88
CA LEU A 245 -11.92 8.41 3.76
C LEU A 245 -11.63 9.91 3.59
N VAL A 246 -12.38 10.59 2.74
CA VAL A 246 -12.22 12.04 2.47
C VAL A 246 -12.50 12.87 3.72
N LYS A 247 -13.65 12.64 4.37
CA LYS A 247 -14.05 13.44 5.56
C LYS A 247 -13.09 13.24 6.72
N LYS A 248 -12.61 12.02 6.95
CA LYS A 248 -11.61 11.73 7.99
C LYS A 248 -10.27 12.37 7.66
N SER A 249 -9.82 12.33 6.42
CA SER A 249 -8.58 13.00 5.99
C SER A 249 -8.65 14.52 6.16
N VAL A 250 -9.76 15.15 5.76
CA VAL A 250 -9.99 16.59 6.00
C VAL A 250 -10.01 16.92 7.49
N LYS A 251 -10.62 16.05 8.31
CA LYS A 251 -10.64 16.23 9.77
C LYS A 251 -9.24 16.11 10.37
N ALA A 252 -8.43 15.14 9.93
CA ALA A 252 -7.05 14.96 10.36
C ALA A 252 -6.20 16.20 10.03
N LEU A 253 -6.28 16.72 8.79
CA LEU A 253 -5.59 17.93 8.39
C LEU A 253 -5.99 19.15 9.24
N LYS A 254 -7.27 19.29 9.59
CA LYS A 254 -7.74 20.37 10.46
C LYS A 254 -7.24 20.24 11.90
N GLN A 255 -7.18 19.02 12.43
CA GLN A 255 -6.71 18.74 13.80
C GLN A 255 -5.20 18.95 13.95
N THR A 256 -4.42 18.52 12.95
CA THR A 256 -2.96 18.68 12.94
C THR A 256 -2.49 20.06 12.49
N GLY A 257 -3.35 20.84 11.83
CA GLY A 257 -2.97 22.12 11.20
C GLY A 257 -2.14 21.96 9.92
N LEU A 258 -1.83 20.71 9.51
CA LEU A 258 -1.04 20.42 8.33
C LEU A 258 -1.84 20.69 7.04
N LYS A 259 -1.10 20.96 5.94
CA LYS A 259 -1.69 21.32 4.63
C LYS A 259 -1.33 20.36 3.50
N ARG A 260 -0.60 19.29 3.79
CA ARG A 260 -0.21 18.27 2.83
C ARG A 260 -0.82 16.93 3.23
N LEU A 261 -1.48 16.29 2.28
CA LEU A 261 -2.00 14.93 2.42
C LEU A 261 -1.28 14.01 1.44
N VAL A 262 -0.61 13.00 1.93
CA VAL A 262 -0.06 11.90 1.12
C VAL A 262 -1.07 10.77 1.12
N ILE A 263 -1.35 10.18 -0.05
CA ILE A 263 -2.17 8.97 -0.14
C ILE A 263 -1.35 7.85 -0.75
N ALA A 264 -1.36 6.69 -0.08
CA ALA A 264 -0.58 5.55 -0.49
C ALA A 264 -1.31 4.22 -0.22
N GLY A 265 -0.86 3.16 -0.91
CA GLY A 265 -1.49 1.85 -0.93
C GLY A 265 -2.45 1.68 -2.10
N GLY A 266 -2.84 0.44 -2.41
CA GLY A 266 -3.58 0.09 -3.64
C GLY A 266 -4.91 0.83 -3.85
N VAL A 267 -5.64 1.17 -2.77
CA VAL A 267 -6.90 1.93 -2.87
C VAL A 267 -6.66 3.40 -3.30
N SER A 268 -5.43 3.91 -3.17
CA SER A 268 -5.05 5.25 -3.65
C SER A 268 -5.19 5.41 -5.18
N ALA A 269 -5.26 4.31 -5.91
CA ALA A 269 -5.50 4.30 -7.36
C ALA A 269 -6.98 4.56 -7.73
N ASN A 270 -7.90 4.54 -6.78
CA ASN A 270 -9.32 4.77 -7.04
C ASN A 270 -9.58 6.22 -7.48
N LEU A 271 -10.05 6.39 -8.72
CA LEU A 271 -10.23 7.71 -9.35
C LEU A 271 -11.28 8.56 -8.60
N ARG A 272 -12.36 7.95 -8.09
CA ARG A 272 -13.37 8.68 -7.33
C ARG A 272 -12.82 9.24 -6.02
N LEU A 273 -11.97 8.47 -5.35
CA LEU A 273 -11.29 8.94 -4.14
C LEU A 273 -10.38 10.15 -4.46
N ARG A 274 -9.61 10.08 -5.53
CA ARG A 274 -8.72 11.18 -5.96
C ARG A 274 -9.51 12.45 -6.25
N GLU A 275 -10.55 12.36 -7.07
CA GLU A 275 -11.43 13.47 -7.43
C GLU A 275 -12.04 14.16 -6.19
N GLN A 276 -12.57 13.38 -5.26
CA GLN A 276 -13.20 13.89 -4.06
C GLN A 276 -12.20 14.52 -3.09
N LEU A 277 -10.98 13.95 -3.00
CA LEU A 277 -9.92 14.55 -2.18
C LEU A 277 -9.44 15.87 -2.76
N GLU A 278 -9.15 15.95 -4.05
CA GLU A 278 -8.74 17.20 -4.70
C GLU A 278 -9.77 18.30 -4.47
N THR A 279 -11.05 17.99 -4.71
CA THR A 279 -12.16 18.93 -4.50
C THR A 279 -12.28 19.40 -3.04
N SER A 280 -12.12 18.46 -2.09
CA SER A 280 -12.31 18.74 -0.66
C SER A 280 -11.13 19.47 -0.05
N LEU A 281 -9.90 19.13 -0.47
CA LEU A 281 -8.68 19.76 0.02
C LEU A 281 -8.52 21.18 -0.52
N ALA A 282 -8.92 21.46 -1.76
CA ALA A 282 -8.93 22.80 -2.32
C ALA A 282 -9.74 23.78 -1.45
N LYS A 283 -10.87 23.36 -0.88
CA LYS A 283 -11.72 24.17 0.01
C LYS A 283 -11.01 24.59 1.30
N ILE A 284 -10.02 23.83 1.76
CA ILE A 284 -9.25 24.11 2.99
C ILE A 284 -7.81 24.58 2.71
N LYS A 285 -7.50 24.86 1.43
CA LYS A 285 -6.18 25.28 0.95
C LYS A 285 -5.08 24.26 1.34
N ALA A 286 -5.38 22.97 1.19
CA ALA A 286 -4.46 21.86 1.37
C ALA A 286 -4.19 21.19 0.03
N GLN A 287 -3.04 20.49 -0.08
CA GLN A 287 -2.62 19.77 -1.28
C GLN A 287 -2.63 18.26 -1.03
N VAL A 288 -2.92 17.48 -2.07
CA VAL A 288 -2.81 16.02 -2.04
C VAL A 288 -1.67 15.58 -2.94
N TYR A 289 -0.94 14.55 -2.48
CA TYR A 289 0.18 13.95 -3.18
C TYR A 289 -0.05 12.45 -3.33
N TYR A 290 0.24 11.96 -4.52
CA TYR A 290 0.09 10.56 -4.89
C TYR A 290 1.43 10.00 -5.36
N ALA A 291 1.66 8.72 -5.15
CA ALA A 291 2.68 8.02 -5.92
C ALA A 291 2.29 7.97 -7.40
N GLU A 292 3.27 7.86 -8.27
CA GLU A 292 3.00 7.53 -9.67
C GLU A 292 2.20 6.22 -9.77
N PRO A 293 1.34 6.04 -10.78
CA PRO A 293 0.49 4.84 -10.89
C PRO A 293 1.24 3.51 -10.75
N ALA A 294 2.46 3.44 -11.28
CA ALA A 294 3.32 2.26 -11.20
C ALA A 294 3.87 1.99 -9.79
N LEU A 295 3.76 2.96 -8.87
CA LEU A 295 4.25 2.88 -7.50
C LEU A 295 3.12 2.87 -6.45
N CYS A 296 1.85 2.87 -6.87
CA CYS A 296 0.71 2.85 -5.96
C CYS A 296 0.49 1.49 -5.29
N THR A 297 0.76 0.39 -6.01
CA THR A 297 0.68 -0.98 -5.49
C THR A 297 2.04 -1.44 -4.97
N ASP A 298 2.11 -2.64 -4.39
CA ASP A 298 3.33 -3.24 -3.88
C ASP A 298 4.41 -3.29 -4.97
N ASN A 299 5.61 -2.80 -4.66
CA ASN A 299 6.70 -2.70 -5.63
C ASN A 299 8.07 -2.64 -4.94
N GLY A 300 9.13 -2.98 -5.68
CA GLY A 300 10.51 -2.92 -5.17
C GLY A 300 11.05 -1.51 -4.98
N ALA A 301 10.57 -0.51 -5.74
CA ALA A 301 11.10 0.85 -5.69
C ALA A 301 10.81 1.54 -4.35
N MET A 302 9.61 1.35 -3.79
CA MET A 302 9.25 1.89 -2.48
C MET A 302 10.15 1.35 -1.37
N ILE A 303 10.54 0.06 -1.46
CA ILE A 303 11.43 -0.58 -0.49
C ILE A 303 12.88 -0.14 -0.69
N ALA A 304 13.34 -0.03 -1.94
CA ALA A 304 14.68 0.48 -2.25
C ALA A 304 14.86 1.91 -1.72
N PHE A 305 13.87 2.78 -1.95
CA PHE A 305 13.91 4.17 -1.52
C PHE A 305 13.84 4.32 0.00
N ALA A 306 12.90 3.65 0.66
CA ALA A 306 12.81 3.69 2.12
C ALA A 306 14.08 3.12 2.77
N GLY A 307 14.61 2.02 2.23
CA GLY A 307 15.90 1.46 2.66
C GLY A 307 17.06 2.42 2.47
N TYR A 308 17.13 3.10 1.30
CA TYR A 308 18.12 4.14 1.07
C TYR A 308 18.09 5.25 2.13
N GLN A 309 16.91 5.76 2.44
CA GLN A 309 16.74 6.82 3.43
C GLN A 309 17.26 6.41 4.82
N ARG A 310 16.95 5.19 5.23
CA ARG A 310 17.39 4.64 6.52
C ARG A 310 18.88 4.33 6.55
N LEU A 311 19.43 3.76 5.47
CA LEU A 311 20.85 3.49 5.30
C LEU A 311 21.69 4.78 5.30
N LYS A 312 21.19 5.83 4.62
CA LYS A 312 21.81 7.17 4.62
C LYS A 312 21.91 7.74 6.03
N ALA A 313 20.98 7.43 6.89
CA ALA A 313 20.98 7.82 8.30
C ALA A 313 21.76 6.83 9.20
N GLY A 314 22.56 5.94 8.64
CA GLY A 314 23.44 5.03 9.39
C GLY A 314 22.75 3.76 9.91
N GLN A 315 21.46 3.56 9.65
CA GLN A 315 20.77 2.34 10.10
C GLN A 315 21.09 1.15 9.20
N HIS A 316 21.37 0.01 9.79
CA HIS A 316 21.50 -1.28 9.10
C HIS A 316 21.25 -2.42 10.07
N ASP A 317 20.86 -3.59 9.54
CA ASP A 317 20.60 -4.77 10.37
C ASP A 317 21.86 -5.62 10.55
N GLY A 318 21.93 -6.31 11.68
CA GLY A 318 22.91 -7.38 11.93
C GLY A 318 22.68 -8.63 11.05
N LEU A 319 23.39 -9.73 11.25
CA LEU A 319 23.28 -10.95 10.42
C LEU A 319 21.99 -11.75 10.67
N ALA A 320 21.35 -11.58 11.81
CA ALA A 320 20.12 -12.29 12.13
C ALA A 320 18.98 -11.86 11.19
N VAL A 321 18.28 -12.85 10.63
CA VAL A 321 17.08 -12.60 9.82
C VAL A 321 15.87 -12.65 10.73
N THR A 322 15.15 -11.53 10.83
CA THR A 322 13.89 -11.43 11.55
C THR A 322 12.81 -10.88 10.64
N THR A 323 11.62 -11.45 10.70
CA THR A 323 10.42 -10.93 10.02
C THR A 323 9.34 -10.64 11.04
N THR A 324 8.55 -9.60 10.80
CA THR A 324 7.55 -9.11 11.75
C THR A 324 6.20 -8.99 11.03
N PRO A 325 5.40 -10.07 10.94
CA PRO A 325 4.14 -10.10 10.20
C PRO A 325 3.11 -9.06 10.67
N ARG A 326 3.16 -8.72 11.95
CA ARG A 326 2.38 -7.63 12.54
C ARG A 326 3.38 -6.66 13.16
N TRP A 327 3.57 -5.55 12.50
CA TRP A 327 4.55 -4.53 12.90
C TRP A 327 3.87 -3.16 12.84
N PRO A 328 3.57 -2.54 13.99
CA PRO A 328 3.05 -1.18 14.03
C PRO A 328 4.07 -0.15 13.55
N MET A 329 3.65 0.82 12.75
CA MET A 329 4.54 1.89 12.29
C MET A 329 5.07 2.77 13.43
N THR A 330 4.34 2.84 14.53
CA THR A 330 4.73 3.58 15.74
C THR A 330 5.91 2.96 16.50
N GLU A 331 6.28 1.71 16.18
CA GLU A 331 7.47 1.05 16.73
C GLU A 331 8.74 1.30 15.89
N LEU A 332 8.63 2.05 14.78
CA LEU A 332 9.78 2.42 13.98
C LEU A 332 10.67 3.39 14.74
N THR A 333 11.98 3.13 14.73
CA THR A 333 12.97 4.02 15.31
C THR A 333 13.25 5.20 14.39
N ILE A 334 13.42 6.37 15.00
CA ILE A 334 13.91 7.55 14.27
C ILE A 334 15.35 7.26 13.87
N PRO A 335 15.75 7.54 12.62
CA PRO A 335 17.17 7.52 12.25
C PRO A 335 17.93 8.56 13.08
N GLU A 336 19.07 8.17 13.65
CA GLU A 336 19.95 9.05 14.43
C GLU A 336 20.68 10.06 13.55
#